data_87ea31b18599445308e9312fe491d4ca
#
_entry.id   87ea31b18599445308e9312fe491d4ca
#
_cell.length_a   1.000
_cell.length_b   1.000
_cell.length_c   1.000
_cell.angle_alpha   90.00
_cell.angle_beta   90.00
_cell.angle_gamma   90.00
#
_symmetry.space_group_name_H-M   'P 1'
#
loop_
_entity.id
_entity.type
_entity.pdbx_description
1 polymer ?
#
loop_
_entity_poly.entity_id
_entity_poly.type
_entity_poly.pdbx_seq_one_letter_code
_entity_poly.pdbx_strand_id
1 'polypeptide(L)'
;MPLPRSIVLTLTLVLCAGLPRTSGAQPAAPTDPAAISAPDRAAVRQAALDYVEALYEVDSTRIMRSVHPDLRKYGYYERDGTYRGTAMTYEQLRGLATRWNENQKRVDPDSAVKEAVVFEVLDKTASAKVVADWGVDYLHLVKVDGTWKIRQVLWQSSPPGD
;
A
#
# COMPACT_ATOMS: atom_id res chain seq x y z
N MET A 1 76.30 -59.28 -15.00
CA MET A 1 76.13 -57.87 -14.58
C MET A 1 75.52 -57.08 -15.69
N PRO A 2 74.26 -56.72 -15.65
CA PRO A 2 73.67 -55.81 -16.60
C PRO A 2 73.48 -54.43 -16.06
N LEU A 3 73.75 -53.40 -16.85
CA LEU A 3 73.65 -51.98 -16.60
C LEU A 3 72.20 -51.52 -16.64
N PRO A 4 71.87 -50.43 -15.87
CA PRO A 4 70.50 -49.94 -15.78
C PRO A 4 70.11 -49.08 -16.98
N ARG A 5 68.91 -49.24 -17.45
CA ARG A 5 68.23 -48.43 -18.51
C ARG A 5 67.81 -47.07 -17.93
N SER A 6 68.35 -46.01 -18.53
CA SER A 6 67.86 -44.64 -18.26
C SER A 6 66.46 -44.41 -18.82
N ILE A 7 65.56 -44.01 -17.96
CA ILE A 7 64.22 -43.59 -18.33
C ILE A 7 64.26 -42.08 -18.63
N VAL A 8 64.03 -41.72 -19.92
CA VAL A 8 63.88 -40.33 -20.34
C VAL A 8 62.42 -39.93 -20.09
N LEU A 9 62.21 -39.02 -19.10
CA LEU A 9 60.91 -38.48 -18.80
C LEU A 9 60.68 -37.28 -19.71
N THR A 10 59.77 -37.41 -20.70
CA THR A 10 59.37 -36.33 -21.58
C THR A 10 58.29 -35.52 -20.89
N LEU A 11 58.67 -34.30 -20.50
CA LEU A 11 57.72 -33.31 -19.90
C LEU A 11 56.93 -32.65 -20.98
N THR A 12 55.63 -33.03 -21.15
CA THR A 12 54.71 -32.40 -22.06
C THR A 12 54.11 -31.17 -21.42
N LEU A 13 54.51 -29.98 -21.91
CA LEU A 13 53.96 -28.68 -21.50
C LEU A 13 52.61 -28.49 -22.15
N VAL A 14 51.52 -28.62 -21.35
CA VAL A 14 50.16 -28.29 -21.81
C VAL A 14 49.96 -26.80 -21.71
N LEU A 15 49.95 -26.12 -22.85
CA LEU A 15 49.64 -24.68 -22.97
C LEU A 15 48.13 -24.51 -22.90
N CYS A 16 47.56 -24.20 -21.69
CA CYS A 16 46.17 -23.81 -21.53
C CYS A 16 45.95 -22.42 -22.13
N ALA A 17 45.45 -22.35 -23.37
CA ALA A 17 44.93 -21.12 -23.95
C ALA A 17 43.70 -20.66 -23.17
N GLY A 18 43.87 -19.60 -22.41
CA GLY A 18 42.76 -18.95 -21.69
C GLY A 18 41.75 -18.35 -22.65
N LEU A 19 40.57 -18.94 -22.75
CA LEU A 19 39.42 -18.33 -23.43
C LEU A 19 38.98 -17.07 -22.67
N PRO A 20 38.71 -15.94 -23.36
CA PRO A 20 38.17 -14.77 -22.73
C PRO A 20 36.78 -15.11 -22.14
N ARG A 21 36.62 -14.98 -20.81
CA ARG A 21 35.32 -15.02 -20.18
C ARG A 21 34.54 -13.79 -20.65
N THR A 22 33.59 -13.98 -21.54
CA THR A 22 32.56 -12.97 -21.77
C THR A 22 31.80 -12.80 -20.45
N SER A 23 32.01 -11.64 -19.80
CA SER A 23 31.17 -11.21 -18.68
C SER A 23 29.74 -11.06 -19.24
N GLY A 24 28.96 -12.11 -19.16
CA GLY A 24 27.52 -12.02 -19.39
C GLY A 24 26.96 -11.04 -18.37
N ALA A 25 26.38 -9.94 -18.84
CA ALA A 25 25.62 -9.04 -17.98
C ALA A 25 24.58 -9.88 -17.26
N GLN A 26 24.73 -10.01 -15.94
CA GLN A 26 23.74 -10.67 -15.10
C GLN A 26 22.43 -9.89 -15.24
N PRO A 27 21.29 -10.54 -15.58
CA PRO A 27 20.02 -9.84 -15.62
C PRO A 27 19.86 -9.10 -14.31
N ALA A 28 19.54 -7.80 -14.38
CA ALA A 28 19.23 -7.02 -13.18
C ALA A 28 18.18 -7.80 -12.38
N ALA A 29 18.46 -8.04 -11.11
CA ALA A 29 17.49 -8.65 -10.22
C ALA A 29 16.18 -7.85 -10.33
N PRO A 30 15.00 -8.49 -10.35
CA PRO A 30 13.74 -7.75 -10.30
C PRO A 30 13.83 -6.79 -9.14
N THR A 31 13.68 -5.50 -9.42
CA THR A 31 13.63 -4.48 -8.38
C THR A 31 12.46 -4.86 -7.48
N ASP A 32 12.72 -5.16 -6.23
CA ASP A 32 11.68 -5.52 -5.26
C ASP A 32 10.63 -4.41 -5.26
N PRO A 33 9.39 -4.66 -5.66
CA PRO A 33 8.33 -3.64 -5.64
C PRO A 33 8.14 -3.03 -4.25
N ALA A 34 8.50 -3.78 -3.18
CA ALA A 34 8.49 -3.28 -1.81
C ALA A 34 9.62 -2.28 -1.52
N ALA A 35 10.70 -2.27 -2.31
CA ALA A 35 11.80 -1.31 -2.17
C ALA A 35 11.48 0.06 -2.80
N ILE A 36 10.41 0.15 -3.61
CA ILE A 36 10.18 1.32 -4.46
C ILE A 36 9.76 2.55 -3.67
N SER A 37 9.24 2.45 -2.44
CA SER A 37 8.94 3.71 -1.76
C SER A 37 8.49 3.59 -0.31
N ALA A 38 9.41 3.48 0.61
CA ALA A 38 9.10 3.74 2.02
C ALA A 38 8.41 5.12 2.22
N PRO A 39 8.84 6.22 1.56
CA PRO A 39 8.14 7.50 1.60
C PRO A 39 6.72 7.44 1.04
N ASP A 40 6.51 6.79 -0.11
CA ASP A 40 5.17 6.68 -0.70
C ASP A 40 4.24 5.81 0.15
N ARG A 41 4.76 4.72 0.71
CA ARG A 41 3.99 3.88 1.64
C ARG A 41 3.54 4.66 2.88
N ALA A 42 4.42 5.49 3.45
CA ALA A 42 4.07 6.36 4.55
C ALA A 42 3.01 7.42 4.15
N ALA A 43 3.13 8.00 2.95
CA ALA A 43 2.18 8.98 2.44
C ALA A 43 0.80 8.35 2.14
N VAL A 44 0.75 7.14 1.60
CA VAL A 44 -0.51 6.37 1.43
C VAL A 44 -1.16 6.10 2.78
N ARG A 45 -0.37 5.64 3.77
CA ARG A 45 -0.87 5.41 5.13
C ARG A 45 -1.41 6.70 5.76
N GLN A 46 -0.71 7.84 5.58
CA GLN A 46 -1.15 9.13 6.09
C GLN A 46 -2.47 9.57 5.44
N ALA A 47 -2.62 9.42 4.11
CA ALA A 47 -3.87 9.74 3.42
C ALA A 47 -5.04 8.88 3.95
N ALA A 48 -4.80 7.61 4.25
CA ALA A 48 -5.78 6.72 4.84
C ALA A 48 -6.17 7.11 6.27
N LEU A 49 -5.22 7.56 7.09
CA LEU A 49 -5.48 8.09 8.44
C LEU A 49 -6.22 9.42 8.39
N ASP A 50 -5.80 10.35 7.52
CA ASP A 50 -6.48 11.64 7.34
C ASP A 50 -7.96 11.47 6.97
N TYR A 51 -8.28 10.45 6.19
CA TYR A 51 -9.67 10.13 5.85
C TYR A 51 -10.51 9.74 7.07
N VAL A 52 -9.98 8.93 7.99
CA VAL A 52 -10.67 8.55 9.24
C VAL A 52 -10.74 9.73 10.21
N GLU A 53 -9.60 10.36 10.44
CA GLU A 53 -9.46 11.48 11.40
C GLU A 53 -10.30 12.69 10.97
N ALA A 54 -10.55 12.88 9.67
CA ALA A 54 -11.46 13.91 9.17
C ALA A 54 -12.87 13.81 9.79
N LEU A 55 -13.36 12.57 9.96
CA LEU A 55 -14.68 12.34 10.55
C LEU A 55 -14.63 12.41 12.07
N TYR A 56 -13.58 11.86 12.68
CA TYR A 56 -13.44 11.83 14.15
C TYR A 56 -13.23 13.23 14.75
N GLU A 57 -12.39 14.03 14.10
CA GLU A 57 -12.01 15.37 14.56
C GLU A 57 -12.90 16.49 13.98
N VAL A 58 -13.88 16.12 13.13
CA VAL A 58 -14.79 17.06 12.45
C VAL A 58 -14.02 18.09 11.62
N ASP A 59 -12.96 17.62 10.94
CA ASP A 59 -12.05 18.45 10.13
C ASP A 59 -12.14 18.08 8.64
N SER A 60 -13.00 18.78 7.89
CA SER A 60 -13.16 18.56 6.47
C SER A 60 -11.92 18.93 5.62
N THR A 61 -10.95 19.66 6.17
CA THR A 61 -9.70 19.98 5.45
C THR A 61 -8.85 18.73 5.24
N ARG A 62 -8.93 17.74 6.12
CA ARG A 62 -8.32 16.44 5.97
C ARG A 62 -8.86 15.69 4.74
N ILE A 63 -10.17 15.76 4.47
CA ILE A 63 -10.77 15.20 3.24
C ILE A 63 -10.19 15.90 2.00
N MET A 64 -10.07 17.22 2.02
CA MET A 64 -9.56 17.98 0.87
C MET A 64 -8.12 17.60 0.52
N ARG A 65 -7.26 17.27 1.51
CA ARG A 65 -5.88 16.87 1.24
C ARG A 65 -5.71 15.38 0.92
N SER A 66 -6.56 14.49 1.45
CA SER A 66 -6.42 13.03 1.35
C SER A 66 -7.31 12.36 0.31
N VAL A 67 -8.39 13.01 -0.14
CA VAL A 67 -9.38 12.41 -1.05
C VAL A 67 -9.41 13.16 -2.38
N HIS A 68 -9.53 12.40 -3.47
CA HIS A 68 -9.65 12.95 -4.81
C HIS A 68 -11.07 13.51 -5.05
N PRO A 69 -11.23 14.69 -5.72
CA PRO A 69 -12.56 15.26 -5.99
C PRO A 69 -13.51 14.33 -6.76
N ASP A 70 -12.97 13.47 -7.64
CA ASP A 70 -13.79 12.47 -8.35
C ASP A 70 -13.97 11.18 -7.55
N LEU A 71 -13.99 11.21 -6.23
CA LEU A 71 -14.20 10.04 -5.40
C LEU A 71 -15.40 9.19 -5.90
N ARG A 72 -15.19 7.86 -5.88
CA ARG A 72 -16.26 6.86 -5.97
C ARG A 72 -16.27 6.06 -4.67
N LYS A 73 -17.27 6.32 -3.83
CA LYS A 73 -17.48 5.58 -2.60
C LYS A 73 -18.80 4.85 -2.65
N TYR A 74 -18.78 3.55 -2.35
CA TYR A 74 -19.95 2.71 -2.20
C TYR A 74 -19.73 1.76 -1.04
N GLY A 75 -20.81 1.35 -0.39
CA GLY A 75 -20.70 0.32 0.65
C GLY A 75 -22.04 -0.05 1.24
N TYR A 76 -21.94 -0.89 2.27
CA TYR A 76 -23.08 -1.48 2.92
C TYR A 76 -23.08 -1.16 4.41
N TYR A 77 -24.20 -0.67 4.91
CA TYR A 77 -24.47 -0.57 6.34
C TYR A 77 -25.55 -1.55 6.75
N GLU A 78 -25.37 -2.11 7.91
CA GLU A 78 -26.37 -2.96 8.53
C GLU A 78 -27.41 -2.10 9.24
N ARG A 79 -28.67 -2.44 9.08
CA ARG A 79 -29.78 -1.87 9.84
C ARG A 79 -30.89 -2.91 9.97
N ASP A 80 -31.30 -3.18 11.23
CA ASP A 80 -32.38 -4.13 11.56
C ASP A 80 -32.12 -5.53 10.97
N GLY A 81 -30.88 -6.04 11.05
CA GLY A 81 -30.45 -7.33 10.52
C GLY A 81 -30.31 -7.39 9.01
N THR A 82 -30.39 -6.25 8.30
CA THR A 82 -30.34 -6.21 6.84
C THR A 82 -29.28 -5.24 6.34
N TYR A 83 -28.42 -5.69 5.40
CA TYR A 83 -27.47 -4.82 4.73
C TYR A 83 -28.16 -3.98 3.66
N ARG A 84 -27.86 -2.68 3.66
CA ARG A 84 -28.35 -1.72 2.66
C ARG A 84 -27.16 -1.05 1.99
N GLY A 85 -27.16 -1.05 0.64
CA GLY A 85 -26.14 -0.39 -0.15
C GLY A 85 -26.36 1.13 -0.23
N THR A 86 -25.28 1.89 -0.20
CA THR A 86 -25.31 3.35 -0.37
C THR A 86 -24.07 3.84 -1.09
N ALA A 87 -24.28 4.83 -1.98
CA ALA A 87 -23.19 5.57 -2.63
C ALA A 87 -22.97 6.91 -1.94
N MET A 88 -21.74 7.43 -2.04
CA MET A 88 -21.39 8.74 -1.51
C MET A 88 -20.42 9.44 -2.46
N THR A 89 -20.70 10.70 -2.78
CA THR A 89 -19.80 11.56 -3.56
C THR A 89 -18.77 12.24 -2.66
N TYR A 90 -17.74 12.84 -3.28
CA TYR A 90 -16.76 13.66 -2.58
C TYR A 90 -17.41 14.77 -1.74
N GLU A 91 -18.36 15.52 -2.31
CA GLU A 91 -19.02 16.62 -1.62
C GLU A 91 -19.86 16.14 -0.42
N GLN A 92 -20.51 14.98 -0.56
CA GLN A 92 -21.23 14.37 0.55
C GLN A 92 -20.29 13.92 1.67
N LEU A 93 -19.15 13.34 1.31
CA LEU A 93 -18.12 12.93 2.30
C LEU A 93 -17.53 14.16 3.01
N ARG A 94 -17.17 15.20 2.26
CA ARG A 94 -16.67 16.45 2.82
C ARG A 94 -17.67 17.08 3.77
N GLY A 95 -18.94 17.15 3.36
CA GLY A 95 -20.03 17.63 4.23
C GLY A 95 -20.30 16.71 5.42
N LEU A 96 -20.07 15.40 5.31
CA LEU A 96 -20.16 14.50 6.44
C LEU A 96 -19.06 14.79 7.48
N ALA A 97 -17.84 15.06 7.02
CA ALA A 97 -16.69 15.39 7.89
C ALA A 97 -16.86 16.70 8.68
N THR A 98 -17.86 17.54 8.39
CA THR A 98 -18.15 18.72 9.22
C THR A 98 -19.11 18.45 10.38
N ARG A 99 -19.65 17.23 10.52
CA ARG A 99 -20.72 16.94 11.51
C ARG A 99 -20.75 15.51 12.04
N TRP A 100 -19.97 14.57 11.47
CA TRP A 100 -20.11 13.14 11.80
C TRP A 100 -19.92 12.88 13.28
N ASN A 101 -18.93 13.49 13.89
CA ASN A 101 -18.63 13.37 15.33
C ASN A 101 -18.81 14.69 16.08
N GLU A 102 -19.75 15.52 15.65
CA GLU A 102 -20.00 16.83 16.30
C GLU A 102 -20.27 16.67 17.80
N ASN A 103 -19.55 17.43 18.61
CA ASN A 103 -19.54 17.35 20.07
C ASN A 103 -19.13 15.97 20.63
N GLN A 104 -18.31 15.22 19.89
CA GLN A 104 -17.84 13.88 20.27
C GLN A 104 -18.95 12.88 20.63
N LYS A 105 -20.08 12.99 19.94
CA LYS A 105 -21.29 12.19 20.24
C LYS A 105 -21.16 10.73 19.82
N ARG A 106 -20.19 10.40 18.94
CA ARG A 106 -20.02 9.05 18.40
C ARG A 106 -18.81 8.37 18.99
N VAL A 107 -17.66 9.03 18.93
CA VAL A 107 -16.38 8.49 19.37
C VAL A 107 -15.54 9.58 20.06
N ASP A 108 -14.67 9.16 20.95
CA ASP A 108 -13.54 9.97 21.39
C ASP A 108 -12.41 9.84 20.38
N PRO A 109 -11.99 10.91 19.68
CA PRO A 109 -10.96 10.86 18.64
C PRO A 109 -9.61 10.30 19.10
N ASP A 110 -9.27 10.47 20.38
CA ASP A 110 -7.99 10.06 20.95
C ASP A 110 -7.91 8.55 21.18
N SER A 111 -9.04 7.92 21.51
CA SER A 111 -9.12 6.49 21.86
C SER A 111 -9.81 5.61 20.82
N ALA A 112 -10.54 6.21 19.87
CA ALA A 112 -11.27 5.46 18.85
C ALA A 112 -10.36 4.64 17.92
N VAL A 113 -10.86 3.49 17.46
CA VAL A 113 -10.16 2.62 16.53
C VAL A 113 -9.87 3.37 15.23
N LYS A 114 -8.58 3.46 14.86
CA LYS A 114 -8.09 4.02 13.60
C LYS A 114 -6.84 3.27 13.14
N GLU A 115 -7.04 2.19 12.44
CA GLU A 115 -5.95 1.39 11.89
C GLU A 115 -5.88 1.53 10.38
N ALA A 116 -4.70 1.83 9.84
CA ALA A 116 -4.46 1.87 8.40
C ALA A 116 -3.41 0.82 8.01
N VAL A 117 -3.82 -0.12 7.14
CA VAL A 117 -2.97 -1.17 6.57
C VAL A 117 -2.78 -0.89 5.08
N VAL A 118 -1.53 -0.67 4.66
CA VAL A 118 -1.19 -0.50 3.23
C VAL A 118 -0.83 -1.86 2.65
N PHE A 119 -1.54 -2.29 1.62
CA PHE A 119 -1.28 -3.55 0.95
C PHE A 119 -0.17 -3.41 -0.07
N GLU A 120 -0.36 -2.55 -1.07
CA GLU A 120 0.55 -2.37 -2.18
C GLU A 120 0.66 -0.90 -2.57
N VAL A 121 1.85 -0.50 -3.02
CA VAL A 121 2.11 0.83 -3.56
C VAL A 121 2.93 0.66 -4.83
N LEU A 122 2.44 1.23 -5.93
CA LEU A 122 3.11 1.35 -7.21
C LEU A 122 3.40 2.83 -7.49
N ASP A 123 3.95 3.16 -8.66
CA ASP A 123 4.35 4.54 -9.01
C ASP A 123 3.18 5.54 -8.99
N LYS A 124 1.98 5.10 -9.37
CA LYS A 124 0.79 5.95 -9.54
C LYS A 124 -0.44 5.47 -8.81
N THR A 125 -0.45 4.23 -8.34
CA THR A 125 -1.61 3.63 -7.68
C THR A 125 -1.20 2.91 -6.41
N ALA A 126 -2.12 2.84 -5.45
CA ALA A 126 -1.93 2.08 -4.22
C ALA A 126 -3.25 1.48 -3.73
N SER A 127 -3.14 0.45 -2.91
CA SER A 127 -4.27 -0.16 -2.20
C SER A 127 -4.00 -0.21 -0.70
N ALA A 128 -5.04 0.06 0.07
CA ALA A 128 -5.00 0.06 1.53
C ALA A 128 -6.35 -0.34 2.12
N LYS A 129 -6.38 -0.55 3.43
CA LYS A 129 -7.61 -0.69 4.19
C LYS A 129 -7.52 0.18 5.45
N VAL A 130 -8.65 0.70 5.90
CA VAL A 130 -8.78 1.25 7.25
C VAL A 130 -9.81 0.46 8.04
N VAL A 131 -9.55 0.29 9.33
CA VAL A 131 -10.50 -0.16 10.33
C VAL A 131 -10.82 1.05 11.19
N ALA A 132 -12.10 1.36 11.31
CA ALA A 132 -12.62 2.51 12.02
C ALA A 132 -13.86 2.12 12.83
N ASP A 133 -14.34 3.00 13.69
CA ASP A 133 -15.53 2.76 14.52
C ASP A 133 -16.77 2.31 13.72
N TRP A 134 -16.92 2.80 12.50
CA TRP A 134 -18.06 2.41 11.64
C TRP A 134 -17.88 1.09 10.90
N GLY A 135 -16.70 0.47 10.91
CA GLY A 135 -16.38 -0.76 10.17
C GLY A 135 -15.09 -0.69 9.36
N VAL A 136 -15.09 -1.30 8.18
CA VAL A 136 -13.91 -1.46 7.32
C VAL A 136 -14.12 -0.78 5.98
N ASP A 137 -13.15 0.06 5.57
CA ASP A 137 -13.09 0.67 4.25
C ASP A 137 -11.87 0.14 3.48
N TYR A 138 -12.08 -0.40 2.28
CA TYR A 138 -11.03 -0.74 1.32
C TYR A 138 -10.80 0.46 0.40
N LEU A 139 -9.54 0.87 0.27
CA LEU A 139 -9.15 2.11 -0.38
C LEU A 139 -8.30 1.83 -1.61
N HIS A 140 -8.63 2.47 -2.74
CA HIS A 140 -7.71 2.61 -3.87
C HIS A 140 -7.29 4.06 -3.99
N LEU A 141 -5.98 4.28 -4.08
CA LEU A 141 -5.39 5.61 -4.12
C LEU A 141 -4.68 5.84 -5.46
N VAL A 142 -4.60 7.11 -5.83
CA VAL A 142 -3.84 7.59 -6.98
C VAL A 142 -2.85 8.68 -6.56
N LYS A 143 -1.70 8.75 -7.23
CA LYS A 143 -0.71 9.82 -7.02
C LYS A 143 -0.88 10.90 -8.06
N VAL A 144 -1.37 12.07 -7.65
CA VAL A 144 -1.60 13.25 -8.48
C VAL A 144 -0.68 14.36 -8.00
N ASP A 145 0.15 14.90 -8.89
CA ASP A 145 1.10 15.98 -8.60
C ASP A 145 1.96 15.73 -7.35
N GLY A 146 2.43 14.48 -7.22
CA GLY A 146 3.25 14.04 -6.09
C GLY A 146 2.47 13.70 -4.82
N THR A 147 1.15 13.92 -4.77
CA THR A 147 0.30 13.71 -3.58
C THR A 147 -0.59 12.48 -3.73
N TRP A 148 -0.62 11.62 -2.73
CA TRP A 148 -1.52 10.47 -2.70
C TRP A 148 -2.93 10.87 -2.28
N LYS A 149 -3.93 10.46 -3.08
CA LYS A 149 -5.34 10.76 -2.84
C LYS A 149 -6.21 9.53 -3.03
N ILE A 150 -7.14 9.31 -2.12
CA ILE A 150 -8.14 8.23 -2.18
C ILE A 150 -9.08 8.49 -3.34
N ARG A 151 -9.14 7.57 -4.31
CA ARG A 151 -9.95 7.67 -5.53
C ARG A 151 -11.19 6.80 -5.48
N GLN A 152 -11.09 5.64 -4.79
CA GLN A 152 -12.20 4.70 -4.63
C GLN A 152 -12.25 4.17 -3.21
N VAL A 153 -13.45 3.98 -2.70
CA VAL A 153 -13.72 3.36 -1.39
C VAL A 153 -14.84 2.35 -1.55
N LEU A 154 -14.57 1.12 -1.11
CA LEU A 154 -15.61 0.11 -0.86
C LEU A 154 -15.62 -0.17 0.64
N TRP A 155 -16.77 0.00 1.28
CA TRP A 155 -16.86 -0.10 2.74
C TRP A 155 -18.01 -0.97 3.21
N GLN A 156 -17.88 -1.46 4.43
CA GLN A 156 -18.94 -2.18 5.12
C GLN A 156 -18.90 -1.83 6.61
N SER A 157 -20.08 -1.64 7.20
CA SER A 157 -20.22 -1.57 8.66
C SER A 157 -19.81 -2.89 9.32
N SER A 158 -19.40 -2.83 10.57
CA SER A 158 -19.13 -4.05 11.36
C SER A 158 -20.31 -5.01 11.28
N PRO A 159 -20.06 -6.34 11.25
CA PRO A 159 -21.13 -7.32 11.37
C PRO A 159 -21.91 -7.16 12.66
N PRO A 160 -23.20 -7.55 12.70
CA PRO A 160 -23.95 -7.56 13.95
C PRO A 160 -23.30 -8.49 14.97
N GLY A 161 -23.01 -8.00 16.17
CA GLY A 161 -22.51 -8.79 17.28
C GLY A 161 -21.00 -8.86 17.44
N ASP A 162 -20.24 -8.04 16.72
CA ASP A 162 -18.81 -7.82 16.97
C ASP A 162 -18.60 -6.63 17.92
#